data_a2598b139a4c6658c2430f5b3f5b587d
#
_entry.id   a2598b139a4c6658c2430f5b3f5b587d
#
_cell.length_a   1.000
_cell.length_b   1.000
_cell.length_c   1.000
_cell.angle_alpha   90.00
_cell.angle_beta   90.00
_cell.angle_gamma   90.00
#
_symmetry.space_group_name_H-M   'P 1'
#
loop_
_entity.id
_entity.type
_entity.pdbx_description
1 polymer ?
#
loop_
_entity_poly.entity_id
_entity_poly.type
_entity_poly.pdbx_seq_one_letter_code
_entity_poly.pdbx_strand_id
1 'polypeptide(L)'
;MNNEENQTLKKLQENDFEIVFLIGQDNLKFKKKAEFIVYIGSHGDNGAEIADVILPGATYTEQDGFFTNLEGKLQKAYRASFPPGEAKEDYKILNELSELLKRKKLFQNKDELIDNLLNYLDLNQKKIQSKNFSFVDYLDEKIIINPIDYYYSNVIARASKTMSECRSIKTDLKKTGTEG
;
A
#
# COMPACT_ATOMS: atom_id res chain seq x y z
N MET A 1 14.27 -6.88 3.63
CA MET A 1 13.05 -7.48 3.06
C MET A 1 13.11 -8.97 3.36
N ASN A 2 12.04 -9.52 3.94
CA ASN A 2 12.01 -10.92 4.31
C ASN A 2 11.90 -11.80 3.06
N ASN A 3 12.51 -12.98 3.09
CA ASN A 3 12.45 -13.95 1.99
C ASN A 3 11.01 -14.34 1.59
N GLU A 4 10.06 -14.27 2.52
CA GLU A 4 8.64 -14.58 2.29
C GLU A 4 7.93 -13.55 1.42
N GLU A 5 8.21 -12.24 1.57
CA GLU A 5 7.61 -11.20 0.72
C GLU A 5 8.04 -11.34 -0.74
N ASN A 6 9.31 -11.65 -0.97
CA ASN A 6 9.82 -11.91 -2.32
C ASN A 6 9.19 -13.15 -2.94
N GLN A 7 8.89 -14.17 -2.14
CA GLN A 7 8.21 -15.37 -2.62
C GLN A 7 6.75 -15.10 -3.01
N THR A 8 6.02 -14.28 -2.26
CA THR A 8 4.62 -13.93 -2.57
C THR A 8 4.51 -13.15 -3.88
N LEU A 9 5.38 -12.14 -4.09
CA LEU A 9 5.42 -11.40 -5.36
C LEU A 9 5.79 -12.31 -6.54
N LYS A 10 6.74 -13.23 -6.35
CA LYS A 10 7.11 -14.19 -7.38
C LYS A 10 5.95 -15.11 -7.74
N LYS A 11 5.26 -15.67 -6.76
CA LYS A 11 4.06 -16.50 -6.97
C LYS A 11 2.93 -15.72 -7.66
N LEU A 12 2.75 -14.43 -7.33
CA LEU A 12 1.79 -13.58 -8.01
C LEU A 12 2.16 -13.42 -9.51
N GLN A 13 3.44 -13.24 -9.82
CA GLN A 13 3.91 -13.17 -11.20
C GLN A 13 3.81 -14.50 -11.95
N GLU A 14 3.92 -15.62 -11.25
CA GLU A 14 3.77 -16.98 -11.76
C GLU A 14 2.29 -17.41 -11.87
N ASN A 15 1.35 -16.66 -11.28
CA ASN A 15 -0.11 -16.87 -11.23
C ASN A 15 -0.52 -18.14 -10.48
N ASP A 16 0.03 -18.33 -9.32
CA ASP A 16 -0.30 -19.43 -8.40
C ASP A 16 -1.55 -19.17 -7.56
N PHE A 17 -2.32 -18.10 -7.84
CA PHE A 17 -3.48 -17.70 -7.06
C PHE A 17 -4.75 -17.69 -7.89
N GLU A 18 -5.85 -18.19 -7.33
CA GLU A 18 -7.18 -18.12 -7.93
C GLU A 18 -7.85 -16.76 -7.64
N ILE A 19 -7.64 -16.24 -6.42
CA ILE A 19 -8.21 -14.96 -5.96
C ILE A 19 -7.10 -14.11 -5.36
N VAL A 20 -7.05 -12.84 -5.73
CA VAL A 20 -6.08 -11.86 -5.23
C VAL A 20 -6.81 -10.64 -4.67
N PHE A 21 -6.51 -10.27 -3.42
CA PHE A 21 -6.95 -9.03 -2.82
C PHE A 21 -5.83 -8.00 -2.84
N LEU A 22 -6.04 -6.89 -3.52
CA LEU A 22 -5.16 -5.73 -3.54
C LEU A 22 -5.71 -4.68 -2.56
N ILE A 23 -5.17 -4.64 -1.35
CA ILE A 23 -5.62 -3.70 -0.30
C ILE A 23 -4.62 -2.57 -0.21
N GLY A 24 -5.00 -1.37 -0.67
CA GLY A 24 -4.12 -0.21 -0.76
C GLY A 24 -2.90 -0.42 -1.66
N GLN A 25 -2.93 -1.41 -2.54
CA GLN A 25 -1.86 -1.71 -3.49
C GLN A 25 -2.17 -1.07 -4.86
N ASP A 26 -2.03 0.26 -4.90
CA ASP A 26 -2.46 1.07 -6.04
C ASP A 26 -1.50 0.99 -7.23
N ASN A 27 -0.21 0.80 -6.97
CA ASN A 27 0.86 0.90 -7.98
C ASN A 27 1.53 -0.45 -8.30
N LEU A 28 0.92 -1.56 -7.93
CA LEU A 28 1.45 -2.89 -8.24
C LEU A 28 1.19 -3.23 -9.70
N LYS A 29 2.26 -3.47 -10.45
CA LYS A 29 2.19 -3.86 -11.87
C LYS A 29 2.52 -5.33 -12.03
N PHE A 30 1.54 -6.11 -12.46
CA PHE A 30 1.73 -7.49 -12.92
C PHE A 30 0.75 -7.79 -14.04
N LYS A 31 1.01 -8.85 -14.80
CA LYS A 31 0.15 -9.23 -15.90
C LYS A 31 -0.94 -10.16 -15.38
N LYS A 32 -2.17 -9.65 -15.25
CA LYS A 32 -3.35 -10.45 -14.96
C LYS A 32 -3.52 -11.57 -16.01
N LYS A 33 -3.83 -12.77 -15.56
CA LYS A 33 -4.17 -13.91 -16.43
C LYS A 33 -5.56 -14.44 -16.11
N ALA A 34 -5.69 -15.40 -15.17
CA ALA A 34 -6.95 -16.07 -14.84
C ALA A 34 -7.44 -15.80 -13.42
N GLU A 35 -6.63 -15.15 -12.57
CA GLU A 35 -6.99 -14.82 -11.20
C GLU A 35 -8.13 -13.82 -11.13
N PHE A 36 -9.01 -13.99 -10.14
CA PHE A 36 -10.05 -13.03 -9.80
C PHE A 36 -9.46 -11.98 -8.85
N ILE A 37 -9.48 -10.71 -9.26
CA ILE A 37 -8.84 -9.63 -8.53
C ILE A 37 -9.89 -8.73 -7.87
N VAL A 38 -9.79 -8.58 -6.55
CA VAL A 38 -10.56 -7.63 -5.76
C VAL A 38 -9.64 -6.49 -5.33
N TYR A 39 -9.96 -5.27 -5.73
CA TYR A 39 -9.24 -4.07 -5.29
C TYR A 39 -10.02 -3.35 -4.18
N ILE A 40 -9.34 -3.05 -3.07
CA ILE A 40 -9.84 -2.21 -1.98
C ILE A 40 -8.91 -1.01 -1.86
N GLY A 41 -9.42 0.18 -2.14
CA GLY A 41 -8.61 1.40 -2.09
C GLY A 41 -9.44 2.66 -2.28
N SER A 42 -8.81 3.81 -2.07
CA SER A 42 -9.47 5.13 -2.08
C SER A 42 -9.39 5.86 -3.42
N HIS A 43 -8.45 5.49 -4.28
CA HIS A 43 -8.20 6.15 -5.56
C HIS A 43 -7.95 5.11 -6.65
N GLY A 44 -8.42 5.40 -7.87
CA GLY A 44 -8.11 4.56 -9.03
C GLY A 44 -6.65 4.69 -9.46
N ASP A 45 -6.01 3.56 -9.75
CA ASP A 45 -4.67 3.44 -10.32
C ASP A 45 -4.51 2.03 -10.92
N ASN A 46 -3.29 1.58 -11.19
CA ASN A 46 -3.01 0.28 -11.80
C ASN A 46 -3.76 -0.89 -11.13
N GLY A 47 -3.90 -0.88 -9.79
CA GLY A 47 -4.64 -1.90 -9.07
C GLY A 47 -6.13 -1.93 -9.43
N ALA A 48 -6.75 -0.75 -9.58
CA ALA A 48 -8.14 -0.63 -9.98
C ALA A 48 -8.36 -1.01 -11.46
N GLU A 49 -7.41 -0.69 -12.34
CA GLU A 49 -7.51 -1.00 -13.78
C GLU A 49 -7.60 -2.50 -14.06
N ILE A 50 -6.91 -3.32 -13.27
CA ILE A 50 -6.86 -4.78 -13.46
C ILE A 50 -7.89 -5.54 -12.62
N ALA A 51 -8.60 -4.86 -11.70
CA ALA A 51 -9.55 -5.49 -10.80
C ALA A 51 -10.82 -5.95 -11.51
N ASP A 52 -11.37 -7.10 -11.08
CA ASP A 52 -12.71 -7.55 -11.46
C ASP A 52 -13.78 -6.91 -10.59
N VAL A 53 -13.45 -6.62 -9.32
CA VAL A 53 -14.31 -5.93 -8.37
C VAL A 53 -13.54 -4.84 -7.66
N ILE A 54 -14.14 -3.66 -7.56
CA ILE A 54 -13.61 -2.53 -6.80
C ILE A 54 -14.53 -2.29 -5.60
N LEU A 55 -13.97 -2.35 -4.40
CA LEU A 55 -14.64 -2.00 -3.16
C LEU A 55 -14.03 -0.68 -2.63
N PRO A 56 -14.83 0.40 -2.53
CA PRO A 56 -14.30 1.70 -2.15
C PRO A 56 -13.84 1.71 -0.68
N GLY A 57 -12.54 1.84 -0.48
CA GLY A 57 -11.89 1.96 0.83
C GLY A 57 -11.71 3.41 1.26
N ALA A 58 -11.59 3.63 2.57
CA ALA A 58 -11.28 4.93 3.14
C ALA A 58 -9.81 5.29 2.93
N THR A 59 -9.51 6.57 2.67
CA THR A 59 -8.14 7.05 2.66
C THR A 59 -7.61 7.24 4.09
N TYR A 60 -6.30 7.40 4.25
CA TYR A 60 -5.64 7.52 5.56
C TYR A 60 -6.14 8.71 6.40
N THR A 61 -6.70 9.75 5.79
CA THR A 61 -7.32 10.88 6.47
C THR A 61 -8.76 10.62 6.93
N GLU A 62 -9.38 9.57 6.48
CA GLU A 62 -10.79 9.20 6.70
C GLU A 62 -10.94 8.03 7.68
N GLN A 63 -9.84 7.51 8.20
CA GLN A 63 -9.81 6.43 9.18
C GLN A 63 -8.73 6.66 10.24
N ASP A 64 -8.96 6.13 11.44
CA ASP A 64 -7.87 6.04 12.42
C ASP A 64 -6.96 4.88 12.05
N GLY A 65 -5.66 5.07 12.23
CA GLY A 65 -4.67 4.05 11.92
C GLY A 65 -3.41 4.15 12.76
N PHE A 66 -2.55 3.16 12.60
CA PHE A 66 -1.23 3.16 13.19
C PHE A 66 -0.18 3.16 12.08
N PHE A 67 0.81 4.00 12.22
CA PHE A 67 1.90 4.16 11.26
C PHE A 67 3.23 4.00 11.96
N THR A 68 4.12 3.25 11.36
CA THR A 68 5.48 3.10 11.85
C THR A 68 6.41 3.96 11.01
N ASN A 69 7.18 4.84 11.66
CA ASN A 69 8.16 5.67 10.98
C ASN A 69 9.45 4.89 10.66
N LEU A 70 10.42 5.54 10.02
CA LEU A 70 11.71 4.92 9.66
C LEU A 70 12.54 4.46 10.86
N GLU A 71 12.31 5.03 12.03
CA GLU A 71 12.96 4.63 13.29
C GLU A 71 12.28 3.43 13.95
N GLY A 72 11.18 2.92 13.36
CA GLY A 72 10.39 1.84 13.94
C GLY A 72 9.40 2.31 15.03
N LYS A 73 9.22 3.63 15.22
CA LYS A 73 8.28 4.16 16.21
C LYS A 73 6.85 4.06 15.71
N LEU A 74 6.01 3.37 16.47
CA LEU A 74 4.58 3.29 16.21
C LEU A 74 3.87 4.56 16.65
N GLN A 75 3.09 5.16 15.76
CA GLN A 75 2.35 6.41 15.98
C GLN A 75 0.90 6.21 15.59
N LYS A 76 -0.03 6.67 16.43
CA LYS A 76 -1.46 6.68 16.13
C LYS A 76 -1.82 7.94 15.37
N ALA A 77 -2.52 7.78 14.26
CA ALA A 77 -3.16 8.87 13.53
C ALA A 77 -4.66 8.80 13.73
N TYR A 78 -5.27 9.96 13.92
CA TYR A 78 -6.72 10.09 14.04
C TYR A 78 -7.30 10.57 12.72
N ARG A 79 -8.50 10.08 12.40
CA ARG A 79 -9.20 10.54 11.20
C ARG A 79 -9.49 12.04 11.29
N ALA A 80 -9.35 12.72 10.17
CA ALA A 80 -9.68 14.14 10.02
C ALA A 80 -11.04 14.36 9.35
N SER A 81 -11.53 13.36 8.59
CA SER A 81 -12.78 13.42 7.85
C SER A 81 -13.50 12.08 7.83
N PHE A 82 -14.67 12.03 7.23
CA PHE A 82 -15.42 10.80 7.02
C PHE A 82 -15.25 10.34 5.57
N PRO A 83 -15.25 9.00 5.32
CA PRO A 83 -15.23 8.48 3.96
C PRO A 83 -16.45 9.00 3.18
N PRO A 84 -16.27 9.40 1.91
CA PRO A 84 -17.35 9.90 1.07
C PRO A 84 -18.18 8.74 0.47
N GLY A 85 -19.46 8.97 0.24
CA GLY A 85 -20.35 8.04 -0.46
C GLY A 85 -20.39 6.66 0.19
N GLU A 86 -20.11 5.64 -0.60
CA GLU A 86 -20.13 4.23 -0.17
C GLU A 86 -18.77 3.75 0.40
N ALA A 87 -17.75 4.62 0.47
CA ALA A 87 -16.44 4.25 0.97
C ALA A 87 -16.49 3.89 2.46
N LYS A 88 -15.78 2.83 2.83
CA LYS A 88 -15.72 2.30 4.20
C LYS A 88 -14.28 2.04 4.63
N GLU A 89 -14.04 2.02 5.94
CA GLU A 89 -12.78 1.53 6.50
C GLU A 89 -12.57 0.06 6.09
N ASP A 90 -11.37 -0.31 5.67
CA ASP A 90 -11.07 -1.64 5.08
C ASP A 90 -11.53 -2.81 5.97
N TYR A 91 -11.36 -2.70 7.29
CA TYR A 91 -11.80 -3.76 8.19
C TYR A 91 -13.32 -3.97 8.20
N LYS A 92 -14.12 -2.92 7.93
CA LYS A 92 -15.57 -3.02 7.81
C LYS A 92 -15.95 -3.76 6.53
N ILE A 93 -15.28 -3.45 5.43
CA ILE A 93 -15.44 -4.17 4.16
C ILE A 93 -15.17 -5.65 4.35
N LEU A 94 -14.05 -5.99 5.01
CA LEU A 94 -13.68 -7.38 5.26
C LEU A 94 -14.64 -8.09 6.23
N ASN A 95 -15.16 -7.40 7.24
CA ASN A 95 -16.18 -7.94 8.12
C ASN A 95 -17.48 -8.25 7.38
N GLU A 96 -17.97 -7.31 6.58
CA GLU A 96 -19.18 -7.51 5.76
C GLU A 96 -19.01 -8.66 4.78
N LEU A 97 -17.84 -8.75 4.12
CA LEU A 97 -17.52 -9.87 3.24
C LEU A 97 -17.55 -11.21 3.99
N SER A 98 -16.98 -11.26 5.20
CA SER A 98 -16.98 -12.46 6.02
C SER A 98 -18.40 -12.91 6.40
N GLU A 99 -19.27 -11.97 6.75
CA GLU A 99 -20.68 -12.25 7.06
C GLU A 99 -21.45 -12.75 5.82
N LEU A 100 -21.24 -12.13 4.66
CA LEU A 100 -21.85 -12.58 3.39
C LEU A 100 -21.41 -13.99 3.01
N LEU A 101 -20.19 -14.36 3.30
CA LEU A 101 -19.67 -15.73 3.13
C LEU A 101 -20.12 -16.70 4.24
N LYS A 102 -21.12 -16.29 5.07
CA LYS A 102 -21.63 -17.07 6.20
C LYS A 102 -20.55 -17.46 7.22
N ARG A 103 -19.54 -16.64 7.35
CA ARG A 103 -18.49 -16.74 8.39
C ARG A 103 -18.83 -15.82 9.56
N LYS A 104 -18.08 -15.96 10.65
CA LYS A 104 -18.17 -15.02 11.77
C LYS A 104 -17.49 -13.70 11.39
N LYS A 105 -17.93 -12.59 12.01
CA LYS A 105 -17.18 -11.33 11.96
C LYS A 105 -15.73 -11.57 12.35
N LEU A 106 -14.82 -10.92 11.65
CA LEU A 106 -13.39 -10.97 11.97
C LEU A 106 -13.12 -10.22 13.29
N PHE A 107 -13.80 -9.08 13.47
CA PHE A 107 -13.71 -8.25 14.68
C PHE A 107 -15.10 -7.72 15.03
N GLN A 108 -15.47 -7.74 16.31
CA GLN A 108 -16.77 -7.23 16.76
C GLN A 108 -16.85 -5.70 16.62
N ASN A 109 -15.75 -5.04 16.94
CA ASN A 109 -15.62 -3.59 16.88
C ASN A 109 -14.17 -3.18 16.59
N LYS A 110 -13.93 -1.87 16.48
CA LYS A 110 -12.62 -1.30 16.21
C LYS A 110 -11.63 -1.47 17.38
N ASP A 111 -12.11 -1.48 18.61
CA ASP A 111 -11.26 -1.64 19.79
C ASP A 111 -10.66 -3.03 19.81
N GLU A 112 -11.46 -4.07 19.54
CA GLU A 112 -10.96 -5.45 19.41
C GLU A 112 -9.90 -5.58 18.29
N LEU A 113 -10.10 -4.92 17.15
CA LEU A 113 -9.10 -4.87 16.09
C LEU A 113 -7.80 -4.23 16.57
N ILE A 114 -7.90 -3.10 17.29
CA ILE A 114 -6.73 -2.39 17.81
C ILE A 114 -5.99 -3.23 18.85
N ASP A 115 -6.70 -3.85 19.78
CA ASP A 115 -6.10 -4.70 20.79
C ASP A 115 -5.37 -5.89 20.17
N ASN A 116 -5.97 -6.53 19.18
CA ASN A 116 -5.32 -7.62 18.43
C ASN A 116 -4.07 -7.13 17.69
N LEU A 117 -4.13 -5.94 17.06
CA LEU A 117 -2.97 -5.35 16.40
C LEU A 117 -1.83 -5.06 17.38
N LEU A 118 -2.13 -4.42 18.49
CA LEU A 118 -1.13 -4.08 19.50
C LEU A 118 -0.50 -5.34 20.12
N ASN A 119 -1.30 -6.34 20.44
CA ASN A 119 -0.80 -7.63 20.92
C ASN A 119 0.11 -8.30 19.87
N TYR A 120 -0.26 -8.27 18.59
CA TYR A 120 0.55 -8.80 17.52
C TYR A 120 1.89 -8.06 17.40
N LEU A 121 1.88 -6.73 17.51
CA LEU A 121 3.08 -5.89 17.45
C LEU A 121 3.98 -6.12 18.66
N ASP A 122 3.42 -6.20 19.87
CA ASP A 122 4.19 -6.46 21.10
C ASP A 122 4.87 -7.83 21.06
N LEU A 123 4.18 -8.85 20.57
CA LEU A 123 4.75 -10.18 20.39
C LEU A 123 5.89 -10.20 19.35
N ASN A 124 5.82 -9.30 18.35
CA ASN A 124 6.81 -9.21 17.29
C ASN A 124 7.89 -8.15 17.52
N GLN A 125 7.76 -7.30 18.54
CA GLN A 125 8.82 -6.40 19.00
C GLN A 125 9.95 -7.18 19.71
N LYS A 126 10.49 -8.20 19.07
CA LYS A 126 11.82 -8.64 19.39
C LYS A 126 12.72 -7.42 19.15
N LYS A 127 13.34 -6.91 20.23
CA LYS A 127 14.37 -5.87 20.17
C LYS A 127 15.15 -6.06 18.88
N ILE A 128 15.19 -5.04 18.05
CA ILE A 128 16.11 -4.98 16.93
C ILE A 128 17.48 -5.07 17.59
N GLN A 129 17.99 -6.28 17.71
CA GLN A 129 19.39 -6.47 18.10
C GLN A 129 20.16 -5.86 16.93
N SER A 130 20.95 -4.84 17.23
CA SER A 130 21.91 -4.32 16.28
C SER A 130 22.75 -5.51 15.82
N LYS A 131 22.42 -6.04 14.63
CA LYS A 131 23.32 -7.01 14.00
C LYS A 131 24.59 -6.25 13.75
N ASN A 132 25.71 -6.75 14.25
CA ASN A 132 27.01 -6.25 13.84
C ASN A 132 27.06 -6.35 12.32
N PHE A 133 26.99 -5.20 11.66
CA PHE A 133 27.19 -5.14 10.22
C PHE A 133 28.64 -5.51 9.98
N SER A 134 28.90 -6.69 9.45
CA SER A 134 30.16 -6.94 8.76
C SER A 134 30.13 -6.08 7.51
N PHE A 135 31.13 -5.22 7.35
CA PHE A 135 31.31 -4.52 6.08
C PHE A 135 31.43 -5.59 4.99
N VAL A 136 30.47 -5.60 4.07
CA VAL A 136 30.57 -6.38 2.84
C VAL A 136 31.59 -5.65 1.97
N ASP A 137 32.56 -6.36 1.40
CA ASP A 137 33.47 -5.80 0.42
C ASP A 137 32.69 -5.04 -0.65
N TYR A 138 33.19 -3.88 -1.07
CA TYR A 138 32.57 -3.06 -2.07
C TYR A 138 32.37 -3.92 -3.32
N LEU A 139 31.11 -4.12 -3.70
CA LEU A 139 30.79 -4.72 -4.99
C LEU A 139 31.17 -3.70 -6.07
N ASP A 140 31.95 -4.13 -7.05
CA ASP A 140 32.37 -3.31 -8.19
C ASP A 140 31.21 -3.16 -9.20
N GLU A 141 30.00 -2.98 -8.64
CA GLU A 141 28.76 -2.84 -9.40
C GLU A 141 28.42 -1.37 -9.63
N LYS A 142 27.94 -1.09 -10.84
CA LYS A 142 27.52 0.24 -11.21
C LYS A 142 26.34 0.69 -10.34
N ILE A 143 26.45 1.83 -9.67
CA ILE A 143 25.33 2.43 -8.91
C ILE A 143 24.22 2.79 -9.90
N ILE A 144 23.06 2.16 -9.70
CA ILE A 144 21.85 2.46 -10.47
C ILE A 144 21.03 3.48 -9.67
N ILE A 145 20.91 4.69 -10.20
CA ILE A 145 20.06 5.74 -9.62
C ILE A 145 18.68 5.63 -10.25
N ASN A 146 17.69 5.25 -9.46
CA ASN A 146 16.29 5.31 -9.86
C ASN A 146 15.71 6.67 -9.46
N PRO A 147 15.42 7.58 -10.41
CA PRO A 147 14.87 8.88 -10.07
C PRO A 147 13.47 8.73 -9.44
N ILE A 148 13.25 9.41 -8.32
CA ILE A 148 11.95 9.47 -7.68
C ILE A 148 11.11 10.55 -8.37
N ASP A 149 9.92 10.18 -8.83
CA ASP A 149 8.95 11.13 -9.36
C ASP A 149 8.18 11.76 -8.19
N TYR A 150 8.62 12.94 -7.75
CA TYR A 150 8.01 13.66 -6.61
C TYR A 150 6.57 14.07 -6.86
N TYR A 151 6.16 14.26 -8.11
CA TYR A 151 4.78 14.62 -8.45
C TYR A 151 3.83 13.44 -8.34
N TYR A 152 4.35 12.20 -8.44
CA TYR A 152 3.57 10.97 -8.43
C TYR A 152 3.98 10.02 -7.30
N SER A 153 4.40 10.58 -6.17
CA SER A 153 4.94 9.83 -5.02
C SER A 153 3.92 8.91 -4.32
N ASN A 154 2.63 9.22 -4.42
CA ASN A 154 1.56 8.43 -3.81
C ASN A 154 0.29 8.45 -4.66
N VAL A 155 -0.70 7.63 -4.30
CA VAL A 155 -1.94 7.47 -5.07
C VAL A 155 -2.75 8.77 -5.18
N ILE A 156 -2.79 9.58 -4.14
CA ILE A 156 -3.51 10.87 -4.14
C ILE A 156 -2.84 11.85 -5.11
N ALA A 157 -1.51 11.93 -5.07
CA ALA A 157 -0.73 12.76 -5.98
C ALA A 157 -0.92 12.32 -7.45
N ARG A 158 -0.95 11.01 -7.73
CA ARG A 158 -1.19 10.48 -9.08
C ARG A 158 -2.61 10.78 -9.58
N ALA A 159 -3.60 10.81 -8.70
CA ALA A 159 -4.98 11.17 -9.04
C ALA A 159 -5.20 12.70 -9.16
N SER A 160 -4.23 13.53 -8.75
CA SER A 160 -4.35 14.98 -8.75
C SER A 160 -4.06 15.58 -10.11
N LYS A 161 -5.03 16.31 -10.66
CA LYS A 161 -4.87 17.08 -11.90
C LYS A 161 -3.75 18.12 -11.79
N THR A 162 -3.68 18.85 -10.67
CA THR A 162 -2.65 19.86 -10.41
C THR A 162 -1.24 19.24 -10.42
N MET A 163 -1.06 18.09 -9.77
CA MET A 163 0.23 17.40 -9.77
C MET A 163 0.63 16.92 -11.19
N SER A 164 -0.34 16.47 -11.98
CA SER A 164 -0.13 16.10 -13.38
C SER A 164 0.30 17.32 -14.24
N GLU A 165 -0.34 18.46 -14.05
CA GLU A 165 0.01 19.71 -14.71
C GLU A 165 1.42 20.17 -14.32
N CYS A 166 1.76 20.18 -13.05
CA CYS A 166 3.12 20.54 -12.58
C CYS A 166 4.19 19.60 -13.17
N ARG A 167 3.89 18.31 -13.24
CA ARG A 167 4.80 17.32 -13.83
C ARG A 167 5.05 17.56 -15.31
N SER A 168 4.00 17.88 -16.08
CA SER A 168 4.12 18.17 -17.52
C SER A 168 4.97 19.42 -17.78
N ILE A 169 4.75 20.50 -17.04
CA ILE A 169 5.56 21.73 -17.14
C ILE A 169 7.04 21.42 -16.92
N LYS A 170 7.40 20.66 -15.89
CA LYS A 170 8.78 20.29 -15.62
C LYS A 170 9.39 19.44 -16.76
N THR A 171 8.60 18.56 -17.36
CA THR A 171 9.04 17.72 -18.47
C THR A 171 9.28 18.57 -19.73
N ASP A 172 8.44 19.56 -19.97
CA ASP A 172 8.56 20.46 -21.12
C ASP A 172 9.76 21.41 -20.96
N LEU A 173 10.02 21.92 -19.75
CA LEU A 173 11.23 22.70 -19.47
C LEU A 173 12.52 21.92 -19.74
N LYS A 174 12.57 20.63 -19.41
CA LYS A 174 13.71 19.77 -19.74
C LYS A 174 13.91 19.59 -21.26
N LYS A 175 12.82 19.56 -22.03
CA LYS A 175 12.89 19.47 -23.49
C LYS A 175 13.39 20.75 -24.16
N THR A 176 13.19 21.91 -23.54
CA THR A 176 13.60 23.22 -24.06
C THR A 176 15.06 23.56 -23.76
N GLY A 177 15.80 22.69 -23.06
CA GLY A 177 17.22 22.92 -22.75
C GLY A 177 17.50 24.05 -21.77
N THR A 178 16.47 24.59 -21.10
CA THR A 178 16.61 25.58 -20.03
C THR A 178 16.81 24.87 -18.68
N GLU A 179 17.90 24.13 -18.56
CA GLU A 179 18.37 23.68 -17.27
C GLU A 179 19.19 24.81 -16.63
N GLY A 180 18.60 25.47 -15.62
CA GLY A 180 19.30 26.35 -14.70
C GLY A 180 19.86 25.57 -13.53
#